data_e116049d07ea5da6285bd80daa7d85d4
#
_entry.id   e116049d07ea5da6285bd80daa7d85d4
#
_cell.length_a   1.000
_cell.length_b   1.000
_cell.length_c   1.000
_cell.angle_alpha   90.00
_cell.angle_beta   90.00
_cell.angle_gamma   90.00
#
_symmetry.space_group_name_H-M   'P 1'
#
loop_
_entity.id
_entity.type
_entity.pdbx_description
1 polymer ?
#
loop_
_entity_poly.entity_id
_entity_poly.type
_entity_poly.pdbx_seq_one_letter_code
_entity_poly.pdbx_strand_id
1 'polypeptide(L)'
;MKSLIIGGAGFVGAYLVRHLKNDLGQDVVVTKMPRKQVKVDGVDMNSIQVCDLDILQKESIVALFREIRPDYIYHLAAQSSVSVSWKNPALTVDVNVKGGVNILEALRELEDKPRVLFIGSGEEYGHILPGETPIKEGNVPRPGNIYAATKVCQNMLAKIYADAYGLDVMMVRAFNHIGPNQLPLFVVADFCKQVAEIEAGNREPVMKVGNLSAKRDFTDVRDVVRAYALLMKSGCAGETYNIGSGHAIAIEDILKCILDHSSVEIRVEVDPERLRPVDVPIIEADTTKVYEATGWKPEISLEQTIRETLDYWRTKSI
;
A
#
# COMPACT_ATOMS: atom_id res chain seq x y z
N MET A 1 20.10 10.25 -9.34
CA MET A 1 19.44 8.96 -9.16
C MET A 1 18.07 9.04 -9.79
N LYS A 2 17.75 8.10 -10.66
CA LYS A 2 16.50 8.05 -11.41
C LYS A 2 15.61 6.91 -10.87
N SER A 3 14.41 7.25 -10.41
CA SER A 3 13.46 6.33 -9.83
C SER A 3 12.23 6.16 -10.73
N LEU A 4 11.90 4.91 -11.06
CA LEU A 4 10.70 4.55 -11.79
C LEU A 4 9.64 4.01 -10.84
N ILE A 5 8.46 4.63 -10.81
CA ILE A 5 7.33 4.20 -9.98
C ILE A 5 6.28 3.56 -10.86
N ILE A 6 6.17 2.24 -10.83
CA ILE A 6 5.18 1.50 -11.60
C ILE A 6 3.86 1.50 -10.81
N GLY A 7 2.84 2.18 -11.36
CA GLY A 7 1.57 2.39 -10.66
C GLY A 7 1.54 3.66 -9.80
N GLY A 8 2.38 4.64 -10.12
CA GLY A 8 2.51 5.88 -9.35
C GLY A 8 1.27 6.80 -9.35
N ALA A 9 0.25 6.51 -10.17
CA ALA A 9 -1.04 7.23 -10.15
C ALA A 9 -1.97 6.81 -9.00
N GLY A 10 -1.60 5.82 -8.19
CA GLY A 10 -2.35 5.35 -7.03
C GLY A 10 -2.13 6.19 -5.77
N PHE A 11 -2.86 5.88 -4.69
CA PHE A 11 -2.76 6.54 -3.40
C PHE A 11 -1.32 6.59 -2.88
N VAL A 12 -0.69 5.43 -2.65
CA VAL A 12 0.70 5.34 -2.16
C VAL A 12 1.68 5.94 -3.16
N GLY A 13 1.42 5.74 -4.47
CA GLY A 13 2.27 6.26 -5.53
C GLY A 13 2.40 7.78 -5.51
N ALA A 14 1.30 8.51 -5.25
CA ALA A 14 1.31 9.96 -5.15
C ALA A 14 2.21 10.45 -3.98
N TYR A 15 2.11 9.82 -2.82
CA TYR A 15 2.98 10.13 -1.68
C TYR A 15 4.45 9.78 -1.94
N LEU A 16 4.71 8.65 -2.58
CA LEU A 16 6.07 8.25 -2.95
C LEU A 16 6.69 9.22 -3.96
N VAL A 17 5.94 9.62 -4.99
CA VAL A 17 6.38 10.65 -5.96
C VAL A 17 6.77 11.93 -5.25
N ARG A 18 5.89 12.43 -4.36
CA ARG A 18 6.16 13.64 -3.58
C ARG A 18 7.43 13.49 -2.74
N HIS A 19 7.57 12.39 -2.01
CA HIS A 19 8.73 12.15 -1.15
C HIS A 19 10.03 12.07 -1.96
N LEU A 20 10.06 11.27 -3.03
CA LEU A 20 11.27 11.12 -3.85
C LEU A 20 11.66 12.43 -4.57
N LYS A 21 10.66 13.17 -5.07
CA LYS A 21 10.90 14.40 -5.82
C LYS A 21 11.26 15.58 -4.93
N ASN A 22 10.40 15.87 -3.93
CA ASN A 22 10.52 17.10 -3.14
C ASN A 22 11.50 16.96 -1.97
N ASP A 23 11.46 15.81 -1.25
CA ASP A 23 12.27 15.64 -0.04
C ASP A 23 13.66 15.10 -0.37
N LEU A 24 13.77 14.21 -1.41
CA LEU A 24 15.04 13.57 -1.76
C LEU A 24 15.66 14.09 -3.06
N GLY A 25 15.00 14.99 -3.81
CA GLY A 25 15.54 15.62 -5.02
C GLY A 25 15.85 14.63 -6.16
N GLN A 26 15.16 13.49 -6.23
CA GLN A 26 15.40 12.47 -7.24
C GLN A 26 14.76 12.83 -8.60
N ASP A 27 15.29 12.28 -9.66
CA ASP A 27 14.63 12.25 -10.97
C ASP A 27 13.58 11.13 -10.96
N VAL A 28 12.29 11.52 -11.10
CA VAL A 28 11.17 10.60 -10.91
C VAL A 28 10.40 10.42 -12.22
N VAL A 29 10.24 9.15 -12.61
CA VAL A 29 9.39 8.73 -13.71
C VAL A 29 8.22 7.92 -13.15
N VAL A 30 7.01 8.20 -13.60
CA VAL A 30 5.78 7.57 -13.12
C VAL A 30 5.11 6.80 -14.25
N THR A 31 4.65 5.59 -13.97
CA THR A 31 3.75 4.92 -14.91
C THR A 31 2.30 4.93 -14.44
N LYS A 32 1.41 4.93 -15.41
CA LYS A 32 -0.03 4.84 -15.23
C LYS A 32 -0.66 3.92 -16.28
N MET A 33 -1.82 3.38 -15.97
CA MET A 33 -2.63 2.73 -17.00
C MET A 33 -3.03 3.74 -18.09
N PRO A 34 -3.07 3.34 -19.36
CA PRO A 34 -3.58 4.20 -20.43
C PRO A 34 -4.93 4.85 -20.08
N ARG A 35 -5.12 6.11 -20.48
CA ARG A 35 -6.30 6.95 -20.20
C ARG A 35 -6.51 7.37 -18.74
N LYS A 36 -5.72 6.90 -17.77
CA LYS A 36 -5.73 7.47 -16.41
C LYS A 36 -4.94 8.77 -16.38
N GLN A 37 -5.38 9.70 -15.53
CA GLN A 37 -4.62 10.91 -15.23
C GLN A 37 -3.77 10.67 -13.98
N VAL A 38 -2.63 11.35 -13.91
CA VAL A 38 -1.79 11.43 -12.71
C VAL A 38 -1.86 12.87 -12.21
N LYS A 39 -2.23 13.02 -10.96
CA LYS A 39 -2.14 14.29 -10.24
C LYS A 39 -1.54 13.99 -8.88
N VAL A 40 -0.50 14.71 -8.51
CA VAL A 40 0.15 14.61 -7.20
C VAL A 40 0.16 15.99 -6.57
N ASP A 41 -0.58 16.12 -5.47
CA ASP A 41 -0.69 17.39 -4.77
C ASP A 41 0.69 17.82 -4.20
N GLY A 42 1.02 19.10 -4.42
CA GLY A 42 2.31 19.65 -3.99
C GLY A 42 3.52 19.29 -4.87
N VAL A 43 3.29 18.72 -6.05
CA VAL A 43 4.35 18.41 -7.03
C VAL A 43 4.06 19.12 -8.35
N ASP A 44 5.07 19.78 -8.92
CA ASP A 44 4.99 20.28 -10.30
C ASP A 44 5.04 19.12 -11.28
N MET A 45 3.89 18.78 -11.85
CA MET A 45 3.76 17.65 -12.78
C MET A 45 4.53 17.85 -14.08
N ASN A 46 4.89 19.08 -14.46
CA ASN A 46 5.75 19.33 -15.62
C ASN A 46 7.21 18.89 -15.37
N SER A 47 7.59 18.73 -14.11
CA SER A 47 8.92 18.26 -13.70
C SER A 47 9.04 16.73 -13.60
N ILE A 48 7.96 16.00 -13.95
CA ILE A 48 7.87 14.54 -13.84
C ILE A 48 7.51 13.94 -15.19
N GLN A 49 8.30 12.98 -15.65
CA GLN A 49 7.94 12.18 -16.82
C GLN A 49 6.84 11.18 -16.45
N VAL A 50 5.74 11.18 -17.21
CA VAL A 50 4.61 10.25 -17.04
C VAL A 50 4.48 9.39 -18.28
N CYS A 51 4.53 8.06 -18.10
CA CYS A 51 4.46 7.07 -19.17
C CYS A 51 3.21 6.20 -19.03
N ASP A 52 2.60 5.83 -20.14
CA ASP A 52 1.57 4.78 -20.17
C ASP A 52 2.23 3.40 -20.07
N LEU A 53 1.73 2.54 -19.20
CA LEU A 53 2.19 1.16 -19.07
C LEU A 53 1.05 0.23 -18.64
N ASP A 54 0.86 -0.83 -19.41
CA ASP A 54 0.11 -2.02 -19.00
C ASP A 54 1.11 -3.12 -18.63
N ILE A 55 1.16 -3.50 -17.36
CA ILE A 55 2.07 -4.53 -16.86
C ILE A 55 1.75 -5.94 -17.37
N LEU A 56 0.62 -6.13 -18.04
CA LEU A 56 0.29 -7.39 -18.72
C LEU A 56 0.98 -7.53 -20.09
N GLN A 57 1.63 -6.47 -20.58
CA GLN A 57 2.35 -6.42 -21.86
C GLN A 57 3.86 -6.39 -21.60
N LYS A 58 4.51 -7.56 -21.54
CA LYS A 58 5.94 -7.68 -21.19
C LYS A 58 6.85 -6.84 -22.11
N GLU A 59 6.58 -6.85 -23.40
CA GLU A 59 7.37 -6.12 -24.40
C GLU A 59 7.37 -4.61 -24.13
N SER A 60 6.24 -4.06 -23.69
CA SER A 60 6.11 -2.65 -23.31
C SER A 60 6.95 -2.32 -22.07
N ILE A 61 7.03 -3.26 -21.11
CA ILE A 61 7.86 -3.10 -19.89
C ILE A 61 9.35 -3.08 -20.29
N VAL A 62 9.78 -4.03 -21.12
CA VAL A 62 11.17 -4.12 -21.59
C VAL A 62 11.57 -2.85 -22.35
N ALA A 63 10.72 -2.37 -23.26
CA ALA A 63 10.96 -1.14 -24.01
C ALA A 63 11.11 0.07 -23.07
N LEU A 64 10.19 0.21 -22.10
CA LEU A 64 10.23 1.29 -21.12
C LEU A 64 11.51 1.25 -20.26
N PHE A 65 11.88 0.07 -19.75
CA PHE A 65 13.08 -0.06 -18.93
C PHE A 65 14.35 0.30 -19.69
N ARG A 66 14.46 -0.10 -20.96
CA ARG A 66 15.60 0.26 -21.83
C ARG A 66 15.65 1.75 -22.17
N GLU A 67 14.49 2.40 -22.33
CA GLU A 67 14.38 3.85 -22.57
C GLU A 67 14.76 4.65 -21.33
N ILE A 68 14.12 4.32 -20.17
CA ILE A 68 14.26 5.09 -18.94
C ILE A 68 15.60 4.85 -18.25
N ARG A 69 16.11 3.60 -18.27
CA ARG A 69 17.30 3.16 -17.53
C ARG A 69 17.29 3.63 -16.08
N PRO A 70 16.29 3.18 -15.28
CA PRO A 70 16.16 3.60 -13.90
C PRO A 70 17.25 2.97 -13.02
N ASP A 71 17.72 3.70 -12.00
CA ASP A 71 18.54 3.15 -10.93
C ASP A 71 17.67 2.33 -9.95
N TYR A 72 16.45 2.84 -9.69
CA TYR A 72 15.49 2.25 -8.76
C TYR A 72 14.12 2.05 -9.41
N ILE A 73 13.47 0.91 -9.10
CA ILE A 73 12.10 0.63 -9.50
C ILE A 73 11.27 0.32 -8.26
N TYR A 74 10.15 1.03 -8.10
CA TYR A 74 9.13 0.74 -7.09
C TYR A 74 7.91 0.14 -7.77
N HIS A 75 7.64 -1.15 -7.54
CA HIS A 75 6.50 -1.83 -8.13
C HIS A 75 5.27 -1.75 -7.23
N LEU A 76 4.47 -0.70 -7.40
CA LEU A 76 3.22 -0.44 -6.66
C LEU A 76 1.97 -0.92 -7.41
N ALA A 77 2.08 -1.17 -8.72
CA ALA A 77 0.93 -1.54 -9.54
C ALA A 77 0.35 -2.89 -9.07
N ALA A 78 -0.89 -2.86 -8.61
CA ALA A 78 -1.62 -4.04 -8.17
C ALA A 78 -3.14 -3.79 -8.19
N GLN A 79 -3.91 -4.87 -8.24
CA GLN A 79 -5.29 -4.87 -7.76
C GLN A 79 -5.22 -5.09 -6.24
N SER A 80 -5.48 -4.04 -5.42
CA SER A 80 -5.22 -4.02 -3.98
C SER A 80 -6.46 -4.21 -3.09
N SER A 81 -7.65 -4.27 -3.67
CA SER A 81 -8.89 -4.41 -2.90
C SER A 81 -9.24 -5.88 -2.67
N VAL A 82 -9.34 -6.29 -1.40
CA VAL A 82 -9.80 -7.62 -1.01
C VAL A 82 -11.22 -7.89 -1.55
N SER A 83 -12.13 -6.91 -1.44
CA SER A 83 -13.51 -7.08 -1.92
C SER A 83 -13.60 -7.26 -3.43
N VAL A 84 -12.75 -6.56 -4.20
CA VAL A 84 -12.66 -6.75 -5.66
C VAL A 84 -12.07 -8.11 -5.99
N SER A 85 -11.12 -8.63 -5.21
CA SER A 85 -10.53 -9.96 -5.46
C SER A 85 -11.57 -11.08 -5.38
N TRP A 86 -12.56 -10.97 -4.51
CA TRP A 86 -13.68 -11.90 -4.44
C TRP A 86 -14.63 -11.80 -5.64
N LYS A 87 -14.85 -10.58 -6.14
CA LYS A 87 -15.75 -10.33 -7.28
C LYS A 87 -15.09 -10.64 -8.62
N ASN A 88 -13.79 -10.45 -8.72
CA ASN A 88 -13.03 -10.66 -9.97
C ASN A 88 -11.66 -11.31 -9.67
N PRO A 89 -11.64 -12.62 -9.35
CA PRO A 89 -10.40 -13.32 -9.00
C PRO A 89 -9.42 -13.41 -10.17
N ALA A 90 -9.90 -13.62 -11.40
CA ALA A 90 -9.04 -13.72 -12.58
C ALA A 90 -8.25 -12.42 -12.81
N LEU A 91 -8.91 -11.27 -12.77
CA LEU A 91 -8.24 -9.98 -12.88
C LEU A 91 -7.18 -9.81 -11.78
N THR A 92 -7.47 -10.24 -10.56
CA THR A 92 -6.54 -10.11 -9.43
C THR A 92 -5.29 -10.95 -9.65
N VAL A 93 -5.45 -12.19 -10.16
CA VAL A 93 -4.32 -13.07 -10.52
C VAL A 93 -3.53 -12.49 -11.70
N ASP A 94 -4.21 -12.06 -12.76
CA ASP A 94 -3.53 -11.48 -13.93
C ASP A 94 -2.68 -10.28 -13.53
N VAL A 95 -3.26 -9.31 -12.82
CA VAL A 95 -2.55 -8.08 -12.46
C VAL A 95 -1.42 -8.38 -11.46
N ASN A 96 -1.70 -9.10 -10.37
CA ASN A 96 -0.74 -9.23 -9.28
C ASN A 96 0.32 -10.30 -9.55
N VAL A 97 -0.04 -11.43 -10.16
CA VAL A 97 0.90 -12.52 -10.40
C VAL A 97 1.53 -12.40 -11.78
N LYS A 98 0.73 -12.43 -12.85
CA LYS A 98 1.26 -12.35 -14.22
C LYS A 98 1.97 -11.02 -14.47
N GLY A 99 1.39 -9.90 -14.02
CA GLY A 99 2.04 -8.59 -14.10
C GLY A 99 3.38 -8.55 -13.36
N GLY A 100 3.45 -9.13 -12.15
CA GLY A 100 4.70 -9.27 -11.39
C GLY A 100 5.76 -10.11 -12.13
N VAL A 101 5.37 -11.25 -12.71
CA VAL A 101 6.25 -12.10 -13.53
C VAL A 101 6.77 -11.34 -14.74
N ASN A 102 5.92 -10.59 -15.44
CA ASN A 102 6.33 -9.80 -16.60
C ASN A 102 7.41 -8.77 -16.23
N ILE A 103 7.32 -8.15 -15.06
CA ILE A 103 8.35 -7.23 -14.55
C ILE A 103 9.64 -7.97 -14.26
N LEU A 104 9.59 -9.11 -13.57
CA LEU A 104 10.76 -9.91 -13.24
C LEU A 104 11.47 -10.43 -14.52
N GLU A 105 10.69 -10.89 -15.51
CA GLU A 105 11.24 -11.32 -16.80
C GLU A 105 11.84 -10.14 -17.58
N ALA A 106 11.20 -8.95 -17.55
CA ALA A 106 11.76 -7.77 -18.19
C ALA A 106 13.10 -7.36 -17.54
N LEU A 107 13.23 -7.47 -16.21
CA LEU A 107 14.48 -7.21 -15.50
C LEU A 107 15.61 -8.17 -15.94
N ARG A 108 15.28 -9.44 -16.21
CA ARG A 108 16.28 -10.42 -16.68
C ARG A 108 16.87 -10.06 -18.05
N GLU A 109 16.11 -9.37 -18.90
CA GLU A 109 16.53 -8.97 -20.24
C GLU A 109 17.42 -7.72 -20.25
N LEU A 110 17.62 -7.04 -19.10
CA LEU A 110 18.47 -5.87 -19.00
C LEU A 110 19.93 -6.26 -18.74
N GLU A 111 20.86 -5.53 -19.35
CA GLU A 111 22.30 -5.61 -19.04
C GLU A 111 22.56 -4.95 -17.68
N ASP A 112 22.17 -3.68 -17.54
CA ASP A 112 22.23 -2.92 -16.29
C ASP A 112 20.94 -3.16 -15.48
N LYS A 113 21.05 -3.89 -14.37
CA LYS A 113 19.90 -4.29 -13.56
C LYS A 113 19.65 -3.27 -12.46
N PRO A 114 18.48 -2.60 -12.44
CA PRO A 114 18.12 -1.70 -11.38
C PRO A 114 17.84 -2.46 -10.09
N ARG A 115 17.91 -1.75 -8.94
CA ARG A 115 17.38 -2.24 -7.68
C ARG A 115 15.86 -2.08 -7.67
N VAL A 116 15.15 -3.08 -7.17
CA VAL A 116 13.68 -3.14 -7.27
C VAL A 116 13.05 -3.45 -5.93
N LEU A 117 11.98 -2.72 -5.59
CA LEU A 117 11.12 -2.99 -4.44
C LEU A 117 9.74 -3.48 -4.91
N PHE A 118 9.41 -4.73 -4.55
CA PHE A 118 8.09 -5.30 -4.74
C PHE A 118 7.22 -5.07 -3.52
N ILE A 119 6.03 -4.49 -3.74
CA ILE A 119 5.11 -4.17 -2.66
C ILE A 119 4.13 -5.33 -2.45
N GLY A 120 4.34 -6.07 -1.36
CA GLY A 120 3.45 -7.08 -0.82
C GLY A 120 2.46 -6.48 0.19
N SER A 121 1.96 -7.32 1.10
CA SER A 121 0.93 -6.94 2.06
C SER A 121 1.05 -7.75 3.35
N GLY A 122 0.74 -7.15 4.50
CA GLY A 122 0.53 -7.88 5.77
C GLY A 122 -0.60 -8.91 5.70
N GLU A 123 -1.54 -8.76 4.77
CA GLU A 123 -2.59 -9.77 4.50
C GLU A 123 -2.02 -11.14 4.05
N GLU A 124 -0.77 -11.20 3.59
CA GLU A 124 -0.09 -12.45 3.22
C GLU A 124 -0.03 -13.43 4.39
N TYR A 125 0.11 -12.93 5.62
CA TYR A 125 0.16 -13.78 6.81
C TYR A 125 -1.18 -14.45 7.11
N GLY A 126 -2.30 -13.79 6.78
CA GLY A 126 -3.64 -14.36 6.87
C GLY A 126 -3.99 -14.86 8.26
N HIS A 127 -4.20 -16.17 8.40
CA HIS A 127 -4.56 -16.77 9.69
C HIS A 127 -3.34 -16.84 10.63
N ILE A 128 -3.38 -16.06 11.70
CA ILE A 128 -2.33 -15.98 12.73
C ILE A 128 -2.63 -16.96 13.86
N LEU A 129 -1.68 -17.79 14.20
CA LEU A 129 -1.79 -18.74 15.31
C LEU A 129 -1.44 -18.08 16.66
N PRO A 130 -1.92 -18.64 17.79
CA PRO A 130 -1.53 -18.16 19.12
C PRO A 130 0.01 -18.13 19.28
N GLY A 131 0.53 -17.01 19.76
CA GLY A 131 1.97 -16.79 19.95
C GLY A 131 2.75 -16.31 18.72
N GLU A 132 2.08 -16.09 17.57
CA GLU A 132 2.70 -15.54 16.36
C GLU A 132 2.58 -14.00 16.25
N THR A 133 2.05 -13.31 17.26
CA THR A 133 1.97 -11.85 17.33
C THR A 133 2.97 -11.32 18.35
N PRO A 134 3.76 -10.25 18.05
CA PRO A 134 3.82 -9.55 16.77
C PRO A 134 4.40 -10.38 15.63
N ILE A 135 3.92 -10.15 14.42
CA ILE A 135 4.17 -10.98 13.23
C ILE A 135 5.54 -10.65 12.64
N LYS A 136 6.42 -11.65 12.56
CA LYS A 136 7.75 -11.53 11.95
C LYS A 136 7.75 -12.00 10.49
N GLU A 137 8.76 -11.58 9.72
CA GLU A 137 8.90 -11.97 8.32
C GLU A 137 9.05 -13.49 8.12
N GLY A 138 9.59 -14.19 9.14
CA GLY A 138 9.69 -15.65 9.15
C GLY A 138 8.40 -16.41 9.44
N ASN A 139 7.31 -15.73 9.83
CA ASN A 139 6.03 -16.40 10.03
C ASN A 139 5.50 -16.95 8.72
N VAL A 140 4.93 -18.17 8.78
CA VAL A 140 4.40 -18.87 7.60
C VAL A 140 3.17 -18.13 7.07
N PRO A 141 3.14 -17.74 5.80
CA PRO A 141 1.95 -17.16 5.17
C PRO A 141 0.79 -18.17 5.12
N ARG A 142 -0.40 -17.76 5.57
CA ARG A 142 -1.66 -18.54 5.51
C ARG A 142 -2.78 -17.66 4.98
N PRO A 143 -2.70 -17.24 3.70
CA PRO A 143 -3.61 -16.24 3.14
C PRO A 143 -5.06 -16.68 3.24
N GLY A 144 -5.93 -15.78 3.75
CA GLY A 144 -7.36 -16.03 3.93
C GLY A 144 -8.24 -15.52 2.79
N ASN A 145 -7.65 -14.89 1.76
CA ASN A 145 -8.38 -14.33 0.63
C ASN A 145 -7.53 -14.36 -0.65
N ILE A 146 -8.19 -14.15 -1.81
CA ILE A 146 -7.54 -14.27 -3.12
C ILE A 146 -6.46 -13.19 -3.31
N TYR A 147 -6.71 -11.95 -2.88
CA TYR A 147 -5.71 -10.88 -2.93
C TYR A 147 -4.44 -11.28 -2.16
N ALA A 148 -4.60 -11.74 -0.92
CA ALA A 148 -3.49 -12.18 -0.09
C ALA A 148 -2.69 -13.33 -0.75
N ALA A 149 -3.39 -14.33 -1.31
CA ALA A 149 -2.75 -15.43 -2.02
C ALA A 149 -1.93 -14.94 -3.22
N THR A 150 -2.42 -13.95 -3.99
CA THR A 150 -1.64 -13.38 -5.10
C THR A 150 -0.41 -12.62 -4.63
N LYS A 151 -0.46 -11.97 -3.45
CA LYS A 151 0.69 -11.28 -2.86
C LYS A 151 1.74 -12.26 -2.32
N VAL A 152 1.32 -13.36 -1.69
CA VAL A 152 2.23 -14.47 -1.32
C VAL A 152 2.95 -15.00 -2.57
N CYS A 153 2.19 -15.29 -3.64
CA CYS A 153 2.77 -15.79 -4.89
C CYS A 153 3.77 -14.78 -5.50
N GLN A 154 3.43 -13.49 -5.55
CA GLN A 154 4.32 -12.43 -6.02
C GLN A 154 5.62 -12.38 -5.20
N ASN A 155 5.53 -12.43 -3.87
CA ASN A 155 6.68 -12.41 -2.96
C ASN A 155 7.60 -13.64 -3.17
N MET A 156 7.00 -14.83 -3.26
CA MET A 156 7.76 -16.08 -3.51
C MET A 156 8.47 -16.03 -4.87
N LEU A 157 7.81 -15.57 -5.92
CA LEU A 157 8.41 -15.42 -7.23
C LEU A 157 9.57 -14.41 -7.21
N ALA A 158 9.36 -13.24 -6.59
CA ALA A 158 10.42 -12.24 -6.46
C ALA A 158 11.67 -12.79 -5.75
N LYS A 159 11.48 -13.57 -4.67
CA LYS A 159 12.58 -14.26 -3.98
C LYS A 159 13.28 -15.28 -4.87
N ILE A 160 12.53 -16.10 -5.59
CA ILE A 160 13.11 -17.11 -6.52
C ILE A 160 13.95 -16.42 -7.59
N TYR A 161 13.48 -15.29 -8.14
CA TYR A 161 14.21 -14.54 -9.15
C TYR A 161 15.47 -13.86 -8.59
N ALA A 162 15.41 -13.36 -7.36
CA ALA A 162 16.60 -12.86 -6.67
C ALA A 162 17.65 -13.97 -6.50
N ASP A 163 17.25 -15.13 -5.99
CA ASP A 163 18.17 -16.23 -5.68
C ASP A 163 18.71 -16.90 -6.96
N ALA A 164 17.85 -17.16 -7.96
CA ALA A 164 18.23 -17.93 -9.14
C ALA A 164 18.93 -17.09 -10.21
N TYR A 165 18.61 -15.82 -10.33
CA TYR A 165 19.13 -14.94 -11.40
C TYR A 165 19.95 -13.75 -10.89
N GLY A 166 20.16 -13.66 -9.57
CA GLY A 166 20.94 -12.58 -8.96
C GLY A 166 20.31 -11.20 -9.17
N LEU A 167 18.97 -11.10 -9.26
CA LEU A 167 18.29 -9.83 -9.36
C LEU A 167 18.34 -9.11 -8.01
N ASP A 168 18.62 -7.80 -8.01
CA ASP A 168 18.57 -6.97 -6.80
C ASP A 168 17.12 -6.57 -6.50
N VAL A 169 16.35 -7.56 -6.06
CA VAL A 169 14.92 -7.43 -5.75
C VAL A 169 14.71 -7.61 -4.26
N MET A 170 14.04 -6.65 -3.65
CA MET A 170 13.55 -6.71 -2.27
C MET A 170 12.03 -6.75 -2.23
N MET A 171 11.49 -7.28 -1.17
CA MET A 171 10.06 -7.36 -0.93
C MET A 171 9.70 -6.65 0.37
N VAL A 172 8.52 -6.06 0.42
CA VAL A 172 7.92 -5.58 1.67
C VAL A 172 6.56 -6.22 1.87
N ARG A 173 6.19 -6.45 3.13
CA ARG A 173 4.83 -6.73 3.55
C ARG A 173 4.33 -5.50 4.29
N ALA A 174 3.67 -4.60 3.55
CA ALA A 174 3.09 -3.41 4.13
C ALA A 174 1.80 -3.77 4.89
N PHE A 175 1.75 -3.38 6.16
CA PHE A 175 0.53 -3.45 6.97
C PHE A 175 -0.41 -2.31 6.60
N ASN A 176 -1.52 -2.12 7.31
CA ASN A 176 -2.48 -1.12 6.88
C ASN A 176 -1.85 0.28 6.95
N HIS A 177 -1.97 1.01 5.87
CA HIS A 177 -1.54 2.40 5.83
C HIS A 177 -2.70 3.28 5.41
N ILE A 178 -2.74 4.47 5.99
CA ILE A 178 -3.83 5.42 5.88
C ILE A 178 -3.31 6.84 5.62
N GLY A 179 -4.20 7.70 5.15
CA GLY A 179 -3.90 9.12 4.96
C GLY A 179 -4.89 9.81 4.02
N PRO A 180 -4.79 11.13 3.88
CA PRO A 180 -5.59 11.91 2.95
C PRO A 180 -5.55 11.36 1.53
N ASN A 181 -6.67 11.44 0.81
CA ASN A 181 -6.83 10.93 -0.57
C ASN A 181 -6.87 9.39 -0.72
N GLN A 182 -6.92 8.63 0.37
CA GLN A 182 -7.21 7.21 0.29
C GLN A 182 -8.67 6.98 -0.12
N LEU A 183 -8.91 6.00 -1.01
CA LEU A 183 -10.27 5.68 -1.47
C LEU A 183 -11.15 5.16 -0.32
N PRO A 184 -12.46 5.49 -0.31
CA PRO A 184 -13.40 5.07 0.75
C PRO A 184 -13.82 3.59 0.60
N LEU A 185 -12.97 2.77 0.01
CA LEU A 185 -13.00 1.30 0.04
C LEU A 185 -12.26 0.74 1.26
N PHE A 186 -11.54 1.60 1.98
CA PHE A 186 -10.74 1.28 3.15
C PHE A 186 -11.38 1.94 4.39
N VAL A 187 -11.37 1.22 5.50
CA VAL A 187 -12.18 1.51 6.69
C VAL A 187 -12.03 2.94 7.23
N VAL A 188 -10.81 3.44 7.38
CA VAL A 188 -10.58 4.79 7.94
C VAL A 188 -11.06 5.87 6.98
N ALA A 189 -10.76 5.74 5.69
CA ALA A 189 -11.22 6.67 4.67
C ALA A 189 -12.75 6.65 4.50
N ASP A 190 -13.39 5.46 4.63
CA ASP A 190 -14.85 5.33 4.62
C ASP A 190 -15.48 6.03 5.83
N PHE A 191 -14.95 5.81 7.03
CA PHE A 191 -15.45 6.46 8.24
C PHE A 191 -15.33 7.99 8.16
N CYS A 192 -14.14 8.50 7.79
CA CYS A 192 -13.92 9.93 7.62
C CYS A 192 -14.85 10.54 6.56
N LYS A 193 -15.07 9.84 5.44
CA LYS A 193 -16.01 10.29 4.41
C LYS A 193 -17.44 10.34 4.93
N GLN A 194 -17.91 9.30 5.65
CA GLN A 194 -19.26 9.27 6.22
C GLN A 194 -19.46 10.44 7.19
N VAL A 195 -18.49 10.72 8.08
CA VAL A 195 -18.56 11.86 9.00
C VAL A 195 -18.64 13.18 8.22
N ALA A 196 -17.77 13.39 7.24
CA ALA A 196 -17.75 14.61 6.45
C ALA A 196 -19.07 14.84 5.68
N GLU A 197 -19.68 13.78 5.12
CA GLU A 197 -20.98 13.85 4.44
C GLU A 197 -22.12 14.18 5.42
N ILE A 198 -22.08 13.65 6.64
CA ILE A 198 -23.06 13.92 7.70
C ILE A 198 -22.92 15.38 8.16
N GLU A 199 -21.70 15.84 8.45
CA GLU A 199 -21.44 17.23 8.87
C GLU A 199 -21.89 18.25 7.81
N ALA A 200 -21.76 17.91 6.52
CA ALA A 200 -22.24 18.76 5.41
C ALA A 200 -23.77 18.69 5.19
N GLY A 201 -24.50 17.85 5.97
CA GLY A 201 -25.93 17.65 5.78
C GLY A 201 -26.33 16.83 4.55
N ASN A 202 -25.35 16.19 3.89
CA ASN A 202 -25.57 15.36 2.70
C ASN A 202 -26.01 13.93 3.03
N ARG A 203 -26.06 13.59 4.34
CA ARG A 203 -26.40 12.26 4.83
C ARG A 203 -27.05 12.33 6.22
N GLU A 204 -27.99 11.42 6.50
CA GLU A 204 -28.53 11.23 7.83
C GLU A 204 -27.42 10.94 8.85
N PRO A 205 -27.57 11.38 10.14
CA PRO A 205 -26.54 11.22 11.16
C PRO A 205 -26.43 9.76 11.66
N VAL A 206 -26.27 8.83 10.71
CA VAL A 206 -26.13 7.39 10.94
C VAL A 206 -24.95 6.88 10.15
N MET A 207 -23.95 6.36 10.87
CA MET A 207 -22.77 5.73 10.29
C MET A 207 -22.95 4.22 10.22
N LYS A 208 -22.76 3.64 9.03
CA LYS A 208 -22.80 2.20 8.80
C LYS A 208 -21.39 1.62 8.92
N VAL A 209 -21.20 0.62 9.79
CA VAL A 209 -19.90 0.01 10.08
C VAL A 209 -19.97 -1.52 9.94
N GLY A 210 -18.78 -2.16 9.81
CA GLY A 210 -18.63 -3.62 9.87
C GLY A 210 -18.20 -4.09 11.27
N ASN A 211 -17.26 -5.07 11.30
CA ASN A 211 -16.69 -5.58 12.55
C ASN A 211 -15.76 -4.56 13.19
N LEU A 212 -16.09 -4.08 14.38
CA LEU A 212 -15.32 -3.09 15.14
C LEU A 212 -14.29 -3.71 16.10
N SER A 213 -14.43 -5.00 16.44
CA SER A 213 -13.57 -5.65 17.45
C SER A 213 -12.20 -6.07 16.90
N ALA A 214 -12.05 -6.15 15.58
CA ALA A 214 -10.79 -6.53 14.94
C ALA A 214 -9.70 -5.48 15.21
N LYS A 215 -8.47 -5.96 15.54
CA LYS A 215 -7.31 -5.08 15.75
C LYS A 215 -6.38 -5.10 14.55
N ARG A 216 -5.95 -3.94 14.12
CA ARG A 216 -5.08 -3.76 12.95
C ARG A 216 -3.96 -2.78 13.26
N ASP A 217 -2.82 -3.04 12.66
CA ASP A 217 -1.67 -2.15 12.67
C ASP A 217 -1.83 -1.11 11.55
N PHE A 218 -1.92 0.16 11.94
CA PHE A 218 -2.09 1.29 11.02
C PHE A 218 -0.89 2.22 11.09
N THR A 219 -0.39 2.61 9.92
CA THR A 219 0.75 3.52 9.75
C THR A 219 0.35 4.66 8.81
N ASP A 220 0.86 5.85 9.04
CA ASP A 220 0.72 6.94 8.08
C ASP A 220 1.42 6.60 6.76
N VAL A 221 0.78 6.88 5.64
CA VAL A 221 1.32 6.58 4.31
C VAL A 221 2.65 7.31 4.04
N ARG A 222 2.89 8.47 4.66
CA ARG A 222 4.15 9.23 4.55
C ARG A 222 5.30 8.47 5.20
N ASP A 223 5.07 7.85 6.35
CA ASP A 223 6.05 6.97 7.00
C ASP A 223 6.32 5.71 6.17
N VAL A 224 5.28 5.14 5.56
CA VAL A 224 5.43 3.96 4.69
C VAL A 224 6.30 4.26 3.47
N VAL A 225 6.07 5.37 2.76
CA VAL A 225 6.90 5.70 1.59
C VAL A 225 8.33 6.09 1.97
N ARG A 226 8.53 6.66 3.16
CA ARG A 226 9.87 6.89 3.74
C ARG A 226 10.60 5.57 3.99
N ALA A 227 9.91 4.54 4.51
CA ALA A 227 10.47 3.19 4.66
C ALA A 227 10.90 2.61 3.30
N TYR A 228 10.05 2.75 2.27
CA TYR A 228 10.38 2.27 0.92
C TYR A 228 11.67 2.91 0.38
N ALA A 229 11.80 4.23 0.51
CA ALA A 229 12.99 4.96 0.06
C ALA A 229 14.26 4.54 0.83
N LEU A 230 14.17 4.33 2.14
CA LEU A 230 15.27 3.86 2.98
C LEU A 230 15.69 2.42 2.63
N LEU A 231 14.75 1.53 2.40
CA LEU A 231 15.03 0.14 1.96
C LEU A 231 15.72 0.13 0.61
N MET A 232 15.33 0.97 -0.33
CA MET A 232 16.03 1.07 -1.62
C MET A 232 17.49 1.50 -1.47
N LYS A 233 17.84 2.21 -0.41
CA LYS A 233 19.21 2.59 -0.10
C LYS A 233 19.99 1.52 0.65
N SER A 234 19.35 0.83 1.62
CA SER A 234 20.05 0.04 2.65
C SER A 234 19.57 -1.40 2.79
N GLY A 235 18.47 -1.79 2.14
CA GLY A 235 17.93 -3.14 2.22
C GLY A 235 18.79 -4.17 1.47
N CYS A 236 18.59 -5.45 1.76
CA CYS A 236 19.30 -6.57 1.15
C CYS A 236 18.45 -7.24 0.07
N ALA A 237 19.06 -7.59 -1.07
CA ALA A 237 18.44 -8.34 -2.14
C ALA A 237 17.94 -9.71 -1.62
N GLY A 238 16.79 -10.17 -2.11
CA GLY A 238 16.17 -11.42 -1.71
C GLY A 238 15.44 -11.38 -0.37
N GLU A 239 15.54 -10.27 0.38
CA GLU A 239 14.94 -10.14 1.71
C GLU A 239 13.54 -9.53 1.65
N THR A 240 12.69 -9.94 2.61
CA THR A 240 11.38 -9.37 2.87
C THR A 240 11.42 -8.55 4.14
N TYR A 241 10.71 -7.41 4.19
CA TYR A 241 10.62 -6.51 5.33
C TYR A 241 9.17 -6.18 5.66
N ASN A 242 8.79 -6.30 6.93
CA ASN A 242 7.52 -5.81 7.41
C ASN A 242 7.55 -4.28 7.58
N ILE A 243 6.51 -3.61 7.10
CA ILE A 243 6.32 -2.17 7.31
C ILE A 243 4.98 -1.96 8.02
N GLY A 244 5.04 -1.49 9.26
CA GLY A 244 3.90 -1.27 10.12
C GLY A 244 4.26 -0.31 11.26
N SER A 245 3.29 0.01 12.12
CA SER A 245 3.54 0.82 13.31
C SER A 245 4.13 0.00 14.48
N GLY A 246 3.96 -1.31 14.45
CA GLY A 246 4.28 -2.21 15.56
C GLY A 246 3.23 -2.19 16.68
N HIS A 247 2.06 -1.60 16.42
CA HIS A 247 0.97 -1.49 17.40
C HIS A 247 -0.38 -1.72 16.74
N ALA A 248 -1.07 -2.79 17.15
CA ALA A 248 -2.43 -3.07 16.70
C ALA A 248 -3.45 -2.31 17.54
N ILE A 249 -4.32 -1.55 16.90
CA ILE A 249 -5.43 -0.81 17.51
C ILE A 249 -6.77 -1.38 17.04
N ALA A 250 -7.79 -1.39 17.93
CA ALA A 250 -9.13 -1.83 17.56
C ALA A 250 -9.80 -0.84 16.58
N ILE A 251 -10.58 -1.36 15.65
CA ILE A 251 -11.33 -0.50 14.71
C ILE A 251 -12.33 0.38 15.47
N GLU A 252 -12.84 -0.09 16.62
CA GLU A 252 -13.68 0.70 17.52
C GLU A 252 -12.95 1.94 18.05
N ASP A 253 -11.69 1.80 18.48
CA ASP A 253 -10.91 2.93 18.99
C ASP A 253 -10.60 3.96 17.89
N ILE A 254 -10.37 3.50 16.65
CA ILE A 254 -10.23 4.38 15.49
C ILE A 254 -11.53 5.13 15.21
N LEU A 255 -12.66 4.42 15.22
CA LEU A 255 -13.97 5.04 15.05
C LEU A 255 -14.22 6.10 16.10
N LYS A 256 -13.93 5.79 17.38
CA LYS A 256 -14.06 6.74 18.48
C LYS A 256 -13.21 7.97 18.25
N CYS A 257 -11.93 7.80 17.88
CA CYS A 257 -11.04 8.92 17.57
C CYS A 257 -11.61 9.81 16.44
N ILE A 258 -12.20 9.23 15.41
CA ILE A 258 -12.83 9.99 14.32
C ILE A 258 -14.07 10.74 14.82
N LEU A 259 -14.93 10.10 15.63
CA LEU A 259 -16.15 10.70 16.18
C LEU A 259 -15.84 11.81 17.18
N ASP A 260 -14.76 11.69 17.98
CA ASP A 260 -14.31 12.75 18.89
C ASP A 260 -13.91 14.05 18.15
N HIS A 261 -13.60 13.95 16.84
CA HIS A 261 -13.33 15.10 15.98
C HIS A 261 -14.56 15.55 15.16
N SER A 262 -15.72 14.89 15.32
CA SER A 262 -16.96 15.27 14.64
C SER A 262 -17.62 16.49 15.30
N SER A 263 -18.17 17.36 14.48
CA SER A 263 -18.95 18.52 14.95
C SER A 263 -20.43 18.20 15.25
N VAL A 264 -20.87 16.98 14.95
CA VAL A 264 -22.26 16.54 15.10
C VAL A 264 -22.32 15.16 15.79
N GLU A 265 -23.41 14.91 16.50
CA GLU A 265 -23.66 13.60 17.09
C GLU A 265 -24.06 12.59 16.01
N ILE A 266 -23.38 11.43 15.98
CA ILE A 266 -23.58 10.40 14.95
C ILE A 266 -23.89 9.07 15.62
N ARG A 267 -25.01 8.45 15.23
CA ARG A 267 -25.38 7.11 15.65
C ARG A 267 -24.63 6.07 14.81
N VAL A 268 -24.03 5.08 15.45
CA VAL A 268 -23.31 3.99 14.79
C VAL A 268 -24.21 2.76 14.69
N GLU A 269 -24.32 2.17 13.51
CA GLU A 269 -25.06 0.95 13.24
C GLU A 269 -24.21 -0.08 12.49
N VAL A 270 -24.20 -1.32 12.97
CA VAL A 270 -23.54 -2.43 12.27
C VAL A 270 -24.38 -2.82 11.06
N ASP A 271 -23.74 -2.84 9.90
CA ASP A 271 -24.32 -3.27 8.64
C ASP A 271 -23.81 -4.69 8.29
N PRO A 272 -24.68 -5.70 8.26
CA PRO A 272 -24.27 -7.08 7.96
C PRO A 272 -23.57 -7.24 6.60
N GLU A 273 -23.88 -6.40 5.60
CA GLU A 273 -23.23 -6.44 4.29
C GLU A 273 -21.76 -6.01 4.31
N ARG A 274 -21.35 -5.34 5.40
CA ARG A 274 -19.95 -4.91 5.64
C ARG A 274 -19.14 -5.94 6.42
N LEU A 275 -19.74 -7.03 6.88
CA LEU A 275 -19.03 -8.10 7.57
C LEU A 275 -18.28 -8.97 6.56
N ARG A 276 -17.04 -9.33 6.92
CA ARG A 276 -16.23 -10.25 6.12
C ARG A 276 -16.56 -11.69 6.48
N PRO A 277 -16.53 -12.63 5.49
CA PRO A 277 -16.75 -14.05 5.75
C PRO A 277 -15.70 -14.64 6.72
N VAL A 278 -14.47 -14.14 6.66
CA VAL A 278 -13.36 -14.51 7.54
C VAL A 278 -12.67 -13.23 8.01
N ASP A 279 -12.48 -13.10 9.31
CA ASP A 279 -11.76 -11.98 9.91
C ASP A 279 -10.69 -12.49 10.87
N VAL A 280 -9.52 -11.86 10.88
CA VAL A 280 -8.40 -12.19 11.77
C VAL A 280 -8.48 -11.25 12.97
N PRO A 281 -8.50 -11.77 14.23
CA PRO A 281 -8.70 -10.93 15.42
C PRO A 281 -7.65 -9.84 15.58
N ILE A 282 -6.36 -10.17 15.41
CA ILE A 282 -5.23 -9.22 15.59
C ILE A 282 -4.23 -9.41 14.46
N ILE A 283 -3.85 -8.29 13.84
CA ILE A 283 -2.74 -8.20 12.88
C ILE A 283 -1.83 -7.06 13.34
N GLU A 284 -0.62 -7.41 13.82
CA GLU A 284 0.39 -6.49 14.35
C GLU A 284 1.76 -6.87 13.82
N ALA A 285 2.51 -5.91 13.27
CA ALA A 285 3.82 -6.13 12.69
C ALA A 285 4.93 -6.19 13.75
N ASP A 286 5.87 -7.09 13.61
CA ASP A 286 7.22 -6.90 14.14
C ASP A 286 8.01 -6.08 13.11
N THR A 287 8.52 -4.93 13.50
CA THR A 287 9.26 -3.98 12.63
C THR A 287 10.75 -3.95 12.95
N THR A 288 11.24 -4.88 13.76
CA THR A 288 12.65 -4.94 14.18
C THR A 288 13.58 -5.02 12.99
N LYS A 289 13.29 -5.87 12.01
CA LYS A 289 14.14 -6.09 10.83
C LYS A 289 14.30 -4.84 9.97
N VAL A 290 13.22 -4.10 9.70
CA VAL A 290 13.31 -2.85 8.93
C VAL A 290 14.06 -1.78 9.71
N TYR A 291 13.86 -1.71 11.03
CA TYR A 291 14.61 -0.80 11.90
C TYR A 291 16.11 -1.11 11.89
N GLU A 292 16.50 -2.36 12.06
CA GLU A 292 17.91 -2.76 12.03
C GLU A 292 18.58 -2.47 10.67
N ALA A 293 17.86 -2.69 9.58
CA ALA A 293 18.39 -2.46 8.23
C ALA A 293 18.50 -0.97 7.86
N THR A 294 17.64 -0.10 8.40
CA THR A 294 17.46 1.26 7.89
C THR A 294 17.43 2.36 8.95
N GLY A 295 17.27 2.02 10.23
CA GLY A 295 16.95 2.95 11.30
C GLY A 295 15.52 3.52 11.24
N TRP A 296 14.66 3.01 10.33
CA TRP A 296 13.30 3.50 10.16
C TRP A 296 12.40 3.16 11.35
N LYS A 297 11.58 4.12 11.73
CA LYS A 297 10.44 3.97 12.63
C LYS A 297 9.34 4.94 12.22
N PRO A 298 8.06 4.67 12.51
CA PRO A 298 6.99 5.63 12.26
C PRO A 298 7.19 6.89 13.12
N GLU A 299 6.89 8.05 12.56
CA GLU A 299 7.08 9.36 13.21
C GLU A 299 5.77 10.13 13.33
N ILE A 300 4.76 9.80 12.49
CA ILE A 300 3.48 10.50 12.44
C ILE A 300 2.47 9.74 13.29
N SER A 301 1.84 10.43 14.24
CA SER A 301 0.84 9.80 15.11
C SER A 301 -0.42 9.42 14.34
N LEU A 302 -1.07 8.33 14.78
CA LEU A 302 -2.34 7.88 14.20
C LEU A 302 -3.42 8.97 14.30
N GLU A 303 -3.50 9.67 15.43
CA GLU A 303 -4.45 10.76 15.65
C GLU A 303 -4.26 11.89 14.64
N GLN A 304 -3.00 12.31 14.39
CA GLN A 304 -2.70 13.32 13.37
C GLN A 304 -3.16 12.85 11.99
N THR A 305 -2.88 11.60 11.62
CA THR A 305 -3.27 11.02 10.33
C THR A 305 -4.79 10.97 10.17
N ILE A 306 -5.51 10.58 11.23
CA ILE A 306 -6.98 10.52 11.24
C ILE A 306 -7.55 11.93 11.03
N ARG A 307 -7.09 12.92 11.81
CA ARG A 307 -7.54 14.30 11.70
C ARG A 307 -7.33 14.85 10.28
N GLU A 308 -6.13 14.71 9.73
CA GLU A 308 -5.83 15.18 8.38
C GLU A 308 -6.65 14.44 7.30
N THR A 309 -6.96 13.16 7.52
CA THR A 309 -7.82 12.38 6.61
C THR A 309 -9.27 12.85 6.67
N LEU A 310 -9.79 13.17 7.87
CA LEU A 310 -11.12 13.72 8.04
C LEU A 310 -11.22 15.11 7.39
N ASP A 311 -10.25 15.99 7.65
CA ASP A 311 -10.21 17.31 7.04
C ASP A 311 -10.15 17.26 5.52
N TYR A 312 -9.40 16.31 4.94
CA TYR A 312 -9.41 16.05 3.50
C TYR A 312 -10.82 15.74 2.98
N TRP A 313 -11.55 14.84 3.66
CA TRP A 313 -12.91 14.47 3.23
C TRP A 313 -13.91 15.62 3.41
N ARG A 314 -13.74 16.47 4.42
CA ARG A 314 -14.51 17.70 4.59
C ARG A 314 -14.40 18.62 3.38
N THR A 315 -13.19 18.78 2.82
CA THR A 315 -12.99 19.58 1.60
C THR A 315 -13.61 18.98 0.33
N LYS A 316 -14.00 17.71 0.35
CA LYS A 316 -14.61 17.01 -0.79
C LYS A 316 -16.13 16.86 -0.67
N SER A 317 -16.69 17.11 0.50
CA SER A 317 -18.11 16.93 0.81
C SER A 317 -18.91 18.25 0.72
N ILE A 318 -18.22 19.35 0.47
CA ILE A 318 -18.80 20.70 0.25
C ILE A 318 -19.38 20.83 -1.15
#